data_c7ba05c03f01b892e516343a08510b6a
#
_entry.id   c7ba05c03f01b892e516343a08510b6a
#
_cell.length_a   1.000
_cell.length_b   1.000
_cell.length_c   1.000
_cell.angle_alpha   90.00
_cell.angle_beta   90.00
_cell.angle_gamma   90.00
#
_symmetry.space_group_name_H-M   'P 1'
#
loop_
_entity.id
_entity.type
_entity.pdbx_description
1 polymer ?
#
loop_
_entity_poly.entity_id
_entity_poly.type
_entity_poly.pdbx_seq_one_letter_code
_entity_poly.pdbx_strand_id
1 'polypeptide(L)'
;MPSLYGAVKSKTGELLQDSMEYCKGALQSVSRSFALTIPLVEENILGPIMVGYLEARILDTFEDDIGKREISLEERIEAMNMLMDILENPNAESTKEKIETLTGSADEMVQNPKYRDLVKNMKSVLAVHSSFDEDTKECMVRWLKEMNFGMQKFLKQEVYSFNDLDEYC
;
A
#
# COMPACT_ATOMS: atom_id res chain seq x y z
N MET A 1 -15.72 12.46 -36.50
CA MET A 1 -15.68 11.25 -35.64
C MET A 1 -14.50 11.41 -34.68
N PRO A 2 -14.71 11.46 -33.36
CA PRO A 2 -13.58 11.45 -32.43
C PRO A 2 -12.89 10.09 -32.52
N SER A 3 -11.56 10.09 -32.64
CA SER A 3 -10.76 8.89 -32.76
C SER A 3 -10.91 8.03 -31.50
N LEU A 4 -11.04 6.72 -31.67
CA LEU A 4 -11.06 5.73 -30.60
C LEU A 4 -9.87 5.91 -29.62
N TYR A 5 -8.76 6.43 -30.08
CA TYR A 5 -7.57 6.76 -29.29
C TYR A 5 -7.78 7.94 -28.32
N GLY A 6 -8.58 8.94 -28.68
CA GLY A 6 -8.93 10.05 -27.81
C GLY A 6 -9.87 9.63 -26.67
N ALA A 7 -10.82 8.76 -26.95
CA ALA A 7 -11.77 8.25 -25.95
C ALA A 7 -11.09 7.33 -24.90
N VAL A 8 -10.11 6.53 -25.32
CA VAL A 8 -9.34 5.66 -24.40
C VAL A 8 -8.44 6.50 -23.48
N LYS A 9 -7.75 7.53 -24.01
CA LYS A 9 -6.93 8.44 -23.17
C LYS A 9 -7.76 9.26 -22.17
N SER A 10 -8.96 9.71 -22.55
CA SER A 10 -9.82 10.47 -21.62
C SER A 10 -10.31 9.57 -20.47
N LYS A 11 -10.73 8.35 -20.76
CA LYS A 11 -11.22 7.39 -19.77
C LYS A 11 -10.14 6.91 -18.81
N THR A 12 -8.91 6.73 -19.29
CA THR A 12 -7.74 6.41 -18.44
C THR A 12 -7.36 7.59 -17.55
N GLY A 13 -7.47 8.82 -18.05
CA GLY A 13 -7.23 10.03 -17.27
C GLY A 13 -8.26 10.24 -16.17
N GLU A 14 -9.54 10.02 -16.43
CA GLU A 14 -10.62 10.07 -15.44
C GLU A 14 -10.42 9.02 -14.34
N LEU A 15 -10.12 7.78 -14.69
CA LEU A 15 -9.84 6.70 -13.74
C LEU A 15 -8.63 7.00 -12.84
N LEU A 16 -7.59 7.62 -13.36
CA LEU A 16 -6.42 8.02 -12.58
C LEU A 16 -6.76 9.17 -11.64
N GLN A 17 -7.58 10.13 -12.08
CA GLN A 17 -8.04 11.23 -11.25
C GLN A 17 -8.90 10.72 -10.09
N ASP A 18 -9.85 9.82 -10.34
CA ASP A 18 -10.67 9.18 -9.31
C ASP A 18 -9.80 8.42 -8.29
N SER A 19 -8.79 7.71 -8.77
CA SER A 19 -7.83 6.99 -7.92
C SER A 19 -7.02 7.94 -7.05
N MET A 20 -6.57 9.06 -7.60
CA MET A 20 -5.86 10.10 -6.85
C MET A 20 -6.75 10.75 -5.79
N GLU A 21 -8.02 11.00 -6.11
CA GLU A 21 -9.02 11.54 -5.18
C GLU A 21 -9.28 10.55 -4.04
N TYR A 22 -9.41 9.26 -4.35
CA TYR A 22 -9.48 8.22 -3.34
C TYR A 22 -8.26 8.23 -2.42
N CYS A 23 -7.04 8.29 -2.96
CA CYS A 23 -5.81 8.33 -2.15
C CYS A 23 -5.77 9.51 -1.17
N LYS A 24 -6.21 10.70 -1.60
CA LYS A 24 -6.32 11.88 -0.73
C LYS A 24 -7.30 11.67 0.41
N GLY A 25 -8.47 11.11 0.13
CA GLY A 25 -9.48 10.78 1.14
C GLY A 25 -9.02 9.67 2.09
N ALA A 26 -8.37 8.64 1.57
CA ALA A 26 -7.81 7.54 2.35
C ALA A 26 -6.75 8.05 3.33
N LEU A 27 -5.81 8.91 2.90
CA LEU A 27 -4.81 9.52 3.77
C LEU A 27 -5.45 10.21 4.98
N GLN A 28 -6.49 11.01 4.77
CA GLN A 28 -7.22 11.68 5.85
C GLN A 28 -7.93 10.70 6.78
N SER A 29 -8.38 9.58 6.24
CA SER A 29 -9.08 8.54 7.02
C SER A 29 -8.12 7.75 7.91
N VAL A 30 -6.97 7.33 7.37
CA VAL A 30 -6.05 6.39 8.05
C VAL A 30 -4.95 7.07 8.86
N SER A 31 -4.76 8.39 8.73
CA SER A 31 -3.74 9.13 9.48
C SER A 31 -4.25 10.46 10.01
N ARG A 32 -3.90 10.75 11.27
CA ARG A 32 -4.16 12.08 11.86
C ARG A 32 -3.02 13.04 11.57
N SER A 33 -1.78 12.62 11.80
CA SER A 33 -0.59 13.48 11.70
C SER A 33 -0.16 13.66 10.25
N PHE A 34 -0.01 12.57 9.48
CA PHE A 34 0.46 12.63 8.10
C PHE A 34 -0.58 13.26 7.15
N ALA A 35 -1.87 13.18 7.46
CA ALA A 35 -2.90 13.92 6.73
C ALA A 35 -2.72 15.45 6.80
N LEU A 36 -2.04 15.96 7.82
CA LEU A 36 -1.73 17.38 7.99
C LEU A 36 -0.36 17.76 7.40
N THR A 37 0.62 16.85 7.46
CA THR A 37 2.01 17.16 7.08
C THR A 37 2.33 16.82 5.63
N ILE A 38 1.84 15.70 5.10
CA ILE A 38 2.08 15.33 3.69
C ILE A 38 1.62 16.41 2.71
N PRO A 39 0.44 17.06 2.86
CA PRO A 39 0.04 18.13 1.97
C PRO A 39 0.94 19.40 1.97
N LEU A 40 1.89 19.49 2.89
CA LEU A 40 2.83 20.63 2.98
C LEU A 40 4.13 20.41 2.20
N VAL A 41 4.35 19.22 1.65
CA VAL A 41 5.52 18.95 0.82
C VAL A 41 5.37 19.58 -0.57
N GLU A 42 6.46 19.70 -1.31
CA GLU A 42 6.46 20.22 -2.68
C GLU A 42 5.56 19.36 -3.59
N GLU A 43 4.87 20.02 -4.51
CA GLU A 43 3.85 19.41 -5.37
C GLU A 43 4.37 18.22 -6.20
N ASN A 44 5.62 18.29 -6.66
CA ASN A 44 6.27 17.24 -7.45
C ASN A 44 6.51 15.93 -6.69
N ILE A 45 6.63 15.97 -5.35
CA ILE A 45 6.85 14.79 -4.50
C ILE A 45 5.61 14.40 -3.67
N LEU A 46 4.58 15.25 -3.68
CA LEU A 46 3.35 15.03 -2.89
C LEU A 46 2.69 13.69 -3.23
N GLY A 47 2.52 13.40 -4.53
CA GLY A 47 1.92 12.13 -4.99
C GLY A 47 2.70 10.91 -4.51
N PRO A 48 4.00 10.80 -4.82
CA PRO A 48 4.85 9.69 -4.36
C PRO A 48 4.86 9.51 -2.83
N ILE A 49 4.99 10.58 -2.06
CA ILE A 49 4.98 10.49 -0.58
C ILE A 49 3.63 10.01 -0.05
N MET A 50 2.53 10.53 -0.59
CA MET A 50 1.18 10.12 -0.19
C MET A 50 0.92 8.65 -0.50
N VAL A 51 1.25 8.21 -1.71
CA VAL A 51 1.05 6.82 -2.15
C VAL A 51 1.97 5.88 -1.38
N GLY A 52 3.24 6.22 -1.23
CA GLY A 52 4.18 5.42 -0.44
C GLY A 52 3.74 5.26 1.02
N TYR A 53 3.18 6.32 1.62
CA TYR A 53 2.57 6.22 2.96
C TYR A 53 1.37 5.26 2.98
N LEU A 54 0.49 5.29 1.97
CA LEU A 54 -0.67 4.41 1.91
C LEU A 54 -0.25 2.94 1.70
N GLU A 55 0.75 2.68 0.88
CA GLU A 55 1.32 1.35 0.67
C GLU A 55 1.97 0.82 1.96
N ALA A 56 2.76 1.66 2.64
CA ALA A 56 3.32 1.33 3.94
C ALA A 56 2.22 1.05 4.97
N ARG A 57 1.11 1.79 4.95
CA ARG A 57 -0.04 1.56 5.84
C ARG A 57 -0.77 0.25 5.53
N ILE A 58 -0.86 -0.16 4.26
CA ILE A 58 -1.41 -1.48 3.90
C ILE A 58 -0.50 -2.59 4.45
N LEU A 59 0.81 -2.44 4.30
CA LEU A 59 1.80 -3.40 4.84
C LEU A 59 1.69 -3.53 6.36
N ASP A 60 1.70 -2.40 7.06
CA ASP A 60 1.52 -2.27 8.51
C ASP A 60 0.19 -2.88 9.01
N THR A 61 -0.87 -2.76 8.21
CA THR A 61 -2.17 -3.35 8.51
C THR A 61 -2.10 -4.88 8.53
N PHE A 62 -1.36 -5.51 7.63
CA PHE A 62 -1.17 -6.96 7.64
C PHE A 62 -0.24 -7.41 8.77
N GLU A 63 0.66 -6.52 9.24
CA GLU A 63 1.49 -6.80 10.41
C GLU A 63 0.69 -6.76 11.71
N ASP A 64 -0.09 -5.70 11.95
CA ASP A 64 -0.58 -5.34 13.27
C ASP A 64 -2.10 -5.50 13.47
N ASP A 65 -2.91 -5.28 12.44
CA ASP A 65 -4.36 -5.19 12.60
C ASP A 65 -5.03 -6.55 12.46
N ILE A 66 -5.02 -7.33 13.55
CA ILE A 66 -5.61 -8.66 13.63
C ILE A 66 -7.13 -8.58 13.47
N GLY A 67 -7.67 -9.33 12.51
CA GLY A 67 -9.09 -9.39 12.18
C GLY A 67 -9.97 -10.09 13.21
N LYS A 68 -11.18 -10.44 12.78
CA LYS A 68 -12.20 -11.10 13.63
C LYS A 68 -11.85 -12.54 14.02
N ARG A 69 -10.96 -13.18 13.32
CA ARG A 69 -10.39 -14.48 13.63
C ARG A 69 -8.91 -14.34 13.99
N GLU A 70 -8.40 -15.32 14.69
CA GLU A 70 -6.97 -15.40 14.93
C GLU A 70 -6.25 -15.66 13.60
N ILE A 71 -5.46 -14.69 13.14
CA ILE A 71 -4.65 -14.79 11.93
C ILE A 71 -3.27 -15.29 12.33
N SER A 72 -2.82 -16.37 11.71
CA SER A 72 -1.51 -16.94 12.00
C SER A 72 -0.39 -16.01 11.53
N LEU A 73 0.80 -16.20 12.12
CA LEU A 73 2.00 -15.47 11.71
C LEU A 73 2.32 -15.72 10.22
N GLU A 74 2.13 -16.95 9.76
CA GLU A 74 2.36 -17.35 8.38
C GLU A 74 1.42 -16.62 7.42
N GLU A 75 0.13 -16.53 7.73
CA GLU A 75 -0.86 -15.81 6.91
C GLU A 75 -0.55 -14.31 6.82
N ARG A 76 -0.08 -13.70 7.90
CA ARG A 76 0.34 -12.29 7.92
C ARG A 76 1.55 -12.06 7.02
N ILE A 77 2.57 -12.89 7.16
CA ILE A 77 3.79 -12.83 6.34
C ILE A 77 3.46 -13.09 4.87
N GLU A 78 2.56 -14.03 4.57
CA GLU A 78 2.13 -14.31 3.20
C GLU A 78 1.43 -13.09 2.57
N ALA A 79 0.52 -12.43 3.30
CA ALA A 79 -0.14 -11.22 2.82
C ALA A 79 0.86 -10.07 2.56
N MET A 80 1.82 -9.87 3.46
CA MET A 80 2.89 -8.87 3.32
C MET A 80 3.77 -9.17 2.09
N ASN A 81 4.19 -10.41 1.90
CA ASN A 81 4.98 -10.82 0.75
C ASN A 81 4.20 -10.72 -0.57
N MET A 82 2.91 -11.02 -0.54
CA MET A 82 2.02 -10.90 -1.70
C MET A 82 1.90 -9.43 -2.14
N LEU A 83 1.77 -8.49 -1.20
CA LEU A 83 1.78 -7.06 -1.50
C LEU A 83 3.11 -6.63 -2.13
N MET A 84 4.24 -7.06 -1.57
CA MET A 84 5.55 -6.73 -2.13
C MET A 84 5.72 -7.27 -3.55
N ASP A 85 5.30 -8.51 -3.80
CA ASP A 85 5.38 -9.09 -5.14
C ASP A 85 4.49 -8.37 -6.16
N ILE A 86 3.31 -7.88 -5.75
CA ILE A 86 2.46 -7.02 -6.59
C ILE A 86 3.19 -5.74 -7.00
N LEU A 87 3.87 -5.08 -6.06
CA LEU A 87 4.59 -3.83 -6.30
C LEU A 87 5.84 -4.02 -7.17
N GLU A 88 6.55 -5.15 -6.99
CA GLU A 88 7.74 -5.48 -7.77
C GLU A 88 7.41 -5.96 -9.19
N ASN A 89 6.29 -6.66 -9.34
CA ASN A 89 5.89 -7.32 -10.57
C ASN A 89 4.47 -6.90 -11.02
N PRO A 90 4.20 -5.60 -11.23
CA PRO A 90 2.85 -5.08 -11.46
C PRO A 90 2.19 -5.64 -12.72
N ASN A 91 2.99 -6.08 -13.69
CA ASN A 91 2.53 -6.62 -14.98
C ASN A 91 2.53 -8.15 -15.04
N ALA A 92 2.86 -8.86 -13.96
CA ALA A 92 2.84 -10.30 -13.93
C ALA A 92 1.40 -10.84 -14.06
N GLU A 93 1.22 -11.96 -14.73
CA GLU A 93 -0.09 -12.60 -14.91
C GLU A 93 -0.77 -12.91 -13.56
N SER A 94 0.02 -13.29 -12.55
CA SER A 94 -0.46 -13.59 -11.19
C SER A 94 -0.86 -12.36 -10.37
N THR A 95 -0.48 -11.15 -10.78
CA THR A 95 -0.69 -9.93 -9.99
C THR A 95 -2.17 -9.64 -9.76
N LYS A 96 -3.00 -9.85 -10.78
CA LYS A 96 -4.45 -9.66 -10.65
C LYS A 96 -5.06 -10.60 -9.60
N GLU A 97 -4.70 -11.87 -9.63
CA GLU A 97 -5.16 -12.87 -8.66
C GLU A 97 -4.73 -12.53 -7.24
N LYS A 98 -3.48 -12.09 -7.04
CA LYS A 98 -2.98 -11.65 -5.74
C LYS A 98 -3.75 -10.45 -5.19
N ILE A 99 -4.04 -9.45 -6.04
CA ILE A 99 -4.86 -8.31 -5.64
C ILE A 99 -6.27 -8.77 -5.24
N GLU A 100 -6.88 -9.66 -6.00
CA GLU A 100 -8.21 -10.20 -5.69
C GLU A 100 -8.20 -11.00 -4.39
N THR A 101 -7.15 -11.76 -4.12
CA THR A 101 -6.96 -12.50 -2.87
C THR A 101 -6.86 -11.54 -1.68
N LEU A 102 -5.98 -10.56 -1.71
CA LEU A 102 -5.81 -9.59 -0.62
C LEU A 102 -7.07 -8.75 -0.38
N THR A 103 -7.69 -8.25 -1.44
CA THR A 103 -8.92 -7.44 -1.29
C THR A 103 -10.11 -8.27 -0.82
N GLY A 104 -10.21 -9.53 -1.24
CA GLY A 104 -11.27 -10.46 -0.84
C GLY A 104 -11.15 -10.91 0.62
N SER A 105 -9.94 -11.09 1.12
CA SER A 105 -9.70 -11.48 2.52
C SER A 105 -9.78 -10.32 3.52
N ALA A 106 -9.87 -9.08 3.06
CA ALA A 106 -9.81 -7.89 3.92
C ALA A 106 -10.86 -7.86 5.04
N ASP A 107 -12.08 -8.40 4.80
CA ASP A 107 -13.15 -8.43 5.83
C ASP A 107 -12.84 -9.38 6.99
N GLU A 108 -12.04 -10.40 6.74
CA GLU A 108 -11.63 -11.37 7.75
C GLU A 108 -10.31 -10.98 8.42
N MET A 109 -9.36 -10.47 7.63
CA MET A 109 -8.01 -10.19 8.09
C MET A 109 -7.87 -8.85 8.81
N VAL A 110 -8.70 -7.84 8.49
CA VAL A 110 -8.50 -6.47 8.97
C VAL A 110 -9.63 -6.06 9.91
N GLN A 111 -9.29 -5.70 11.15
CA GLN A 111 -10.24 -5.32 12.18
C GLN A 111 -10.71 -3.86 12.01
N ASN A 112 -9.78 -2.93 11.83
CA ASN A 112 -10.10 -1.51 11.72
C ASN A 112 -10.82 -1.21 10.40
N PRO A 113 -12.05 -0.64 10.43
CA PRO A 113 -12.83 -0.41 9.21
C PRO A 113 -12.18 0.56 8.21
N LYS A 114 -11.35 1.50 8.68
CA LYS A 114 -10.64 2.45 7.81
C LYS A 114 -9.48 1.78 7.08
N TYR A 115 -8.73 0.91 7.76
CA TYR A 115 -7.65 0.14 7.16
C TYR A 115 -8.21 -0.92 6.23
N ARG A 116 -9.32 -1.54 6.60
CA ARG A 116 -10.05 -2.48 5.74
C ARG A 116 -10.51 -1.82 4.43
N ASP A 117 -11.06 -0.61 4.50
CA ASP A 117 -11.43 0.16 3.32
C ASP A 117 -10.21 0.41 2.42
N LEU A 118 -9.07 0.80 3.02
CA LEU A 118 -7.82 1.01 2.28
C LEU A 118 -7.35 -0.28 1.58
N VAL A 119 -7.36 -1.43 2.26
CA VAL A 119 -6.99 -2.72 1.65
C VAL A 119 -7.95 -3.09 0.52
N LYS A 120 -9.27 -2.94 0.72
CA LYS A 120 -10.27 -3.22 -0.32
C LYS A 120 -10.12 -2.37 -1.58
N ASN A 121 -9.68 -1.14 -1.41
CA ASN A 121 -9.49 -0.18 -2.50
C ASN A 121 -8.01 -0.03 -2.92
N MET A 122 -7.13 -0.97 -2.56
CA MET A 122 -5.71 -0.91 -2.91
C MET A 122 -5.45 -0.77 -4.41
N LYS A 123 -6.39 -1.22 -5.26
CA LYS A 123 -6.31 -1.02 -6.72
C LYS A 123 -6.16 0.45 -7.10
N SER A 124 -6.83 1.36 -6.39
CA SER A 124 -6.69 2.81 -6.62
C SER A 124 -5.31 3.32 -6.25
N VAL A 125 -4.74 2.83 -5.14
CA VAL A 125 -3.37 3.17 -4.71
C VAL A 125 -2.35 2.67 -5.74
N LEU A 126 -2.48 1.41 -6.18
CA LEU A 126 -1.61 0.79 -7.19
C LEU A 126 -1.73 1.47 -8.56
N ALA A 127 -2.92 1.96 -8.94
CA ALA A 127 -3.10 2.70 -10.17
C ALA A 127 -2.34 4.02 -10.17
N VAL A 128 -2.34 4.75 -9.06
CA VAL A 128 -1.54 5.98 -8.90
C VAL A 128 -0.04 5.66 -8.86
N HIS A 129 0.39 4.63 -8.10
CA HIS A 129 1.78 4.15 -8.09
C HIS A 129 2.28 3.89 -9.52
N SER A 130 1.50 3.16 -10.32
CA SER A 130 1.86 2.80 -11.69
C SER A 130 1.97 4.01 -12.64
N SER A 131 1.46 5.17 -12.26
CA SER A 131 1.55 6.41 -13.04
C SER A 131 2.85 7.19 -12.84
N PHE A 132 3.64 6.86 -11.82
CA PHE A 132 4.93 7.49 -11.57
C PHE A 132 6.01 6.99 -12.52
N ASP A 133 7.09 7.75 -12.68
CA ASP A 133 8.28 7.34 -13.43
C ASP A 133 8.99 6.15 -12.74
N GLU A 134 9.84 5.46 -13.50
CA GLU A 134 10.50 4.23 -13.02
C GLU A 134 11.41 4.50 -11.82
N ASP A 135 12.19 5.60 -11.82
CA ASP A 135 13.12 5.93 -10.73
C ASP A 135 12.36 6.15 -9.41
N THR A 136 11.21 6.83 -9.49
CA THR A 136 10.32 7.04 -8.35
C THR A 136 9.76 5.72 -7.83
N LYS A 137 9.26 4.86 -8.72
CA LYS A 137 8.72 3.53 -8.34
C LYS A 137 9.79 2.63 -7.72
N GLU A 138 10.97 2.56 -8.31
CA GLU A 138 12.10 1.78 -7.77
C GLU A 138 12.49 2.28 -6.38
N CYS A 139 12.53 3.60 -6.17
CA CYS A 139 12.81 4.19 -4.86
C CYS A 139 11.75 3.77 -3.83
N MET A 140 10.47 3.90 -4.16
CA MET A 140 9.35 3.52 -3.27
C MET A 140 9.40 2.04 -2.90
N VAL A 141 9.52 1.16 -3.90
CA VAL A 141 9.58 -0.30 -3.71
C VAL A 141 10.78 -0.69 -2.84
N ARG A 142 11.95 -0.08 -3.06
CA ARG A 142 13.14 -0.36 -2.25
C ARG A 142 12.91 -0.08 -0.77
N TRP A 143 12.33 1.06 -0.42
CA TRP A 143 12.06 1.41 0.98
C TRP A 143 10.96 0.55 1.62
N LEU A 144 9.94 0.17 0.84
CA LEU A 144 8.92 -0.77 1.32
C LEU A 144 9.49 -2.18 1.55
N LYS A 145 10.47 -2.61 0.75
CA LYS A 145 11.21 -3.86 0.99
C LYS A 145 11.97 -3.85 2.31
N GLU A 146 12.71 -2.78 2.58
CA GLU A 146 13.43 -2.61 3.84
C GLU A 146 12.47 -2.64 5.03
N MET A 147 11.35 -1.92 4.93
CA MET A 147 10.30 -1.92 5.94
C MET A 147 9.71 -3.32 6.12
N ASN A 148 9.33 -4.02 5.04
CA ASN A 148 8.81 -5.37 5.09
C ASN A 148 9.78 -6.37 5.74
N PHE A 149 11.06 -6.27 5.41
CA PHE A 149 12.09 -7.11 6.02
C PHE A 149 12.20 -6.88 7.53
N GLY A 150 12.23 -5.62 7.96
CA GLY A 150 12.26 -5.26 9.38
C GLY A 150 11.04 -5.76 10.13
N MET A 151 9.83 -5.51 9.60
CA MET A 151 8.57 -5.97 10.17
C MET A 151 8.53 -7.49 10.34
N GLN A 152 8.89 -8.26 9.31
CA GLN A 152 8.91 -9.73 9.39
C GLN A 152 9.95 -10.27 10.37
N LYS A 153 11.10 -9.58 10.52
CA LYS A 153 12.10 -9.94 11.52
C LYS A 153 11.51 -9.84 12.92
N PHE A 154 10.87 -8.71 13.25
CA PHE A 154 10.34 -8.45 14.58
C PHE A 154 8.98 -9.12 14.86
N LEU A 155 8.24 -9.54 13.86
CA LEU A 155 7.11 -10.46 14.04
C LEU A 155 7.55 -11.85 14.56
N LYS A 156 8.79 -12.26 14.25
CA LYS A 156 9.35 -13.57 14.62
C LYS A 156 10.23 -13.51 15.87
N GLN A 157 10.64 -12.32 16.29
CA GLN A 157 11.61 -12.10 17.35
C GLN A 157 11.05 -11.10 18.37
N GLU A 158 11.05 -11.48 19.64
CA GLU A 158 10.72 -10.53 20.72
C GLU A 158 11.91 -9.58 20.98
N VAL A 159 11.59 -8.35 21.34
CA VAL A 159 12.58 -7.32 21.70
C VAL A 159 12.90 -7.46 23.18
N TYR A 160 14.11 -7.93 23.53
CA TYR A 160 14.53 -8.15 24.91
C TYR A 160 15.65 -7.23 25.40
N SER A 161 16.35 -6.57 24.49
CA SER A 161 17.51 -5.75 24.81
C SER A 161 17.47 -4.38 24.15
N PHE A 162 18.32 -3.44 24.64
CA PHE A 162 18.50 -2.14 23.97
C PHE A 162 19.06 -2.29 22.55
N ASN A 163 19.88 -3.30 22.28
CA ASN A 163 20.37 -3.55 20.94
C ASN A 163 19.24 -4.00 19.99
N ASP A 164 18.31 -4.85 20.49
CA ASP A 164 17.14 -5.25 19.69
C ASP A 164 16.23 -4.04 19.40
N LEU A 165 16.11 -3.11 20.36
CA LEU A 165 15.35 -1.89 20.19
C LEU A 165 16.01 -0.94 19.18
N ASP A 166 17.35 -0.81 19.21
CA ASP A 166 18.10 -0.01 18.24
C ASP A 166 17.98 -0.57 16.81
N GLU A 167 17.89 -1.90 16.67
CA GLU A 167 17.64 -2.53 15.36
C GLU A 167 16.18 -2.37 14.89
N TYR A 168 15.23 -2.26 15.85
CA TYR A 168 13.82 -2.05 15.55
C TYR A 168 13.52 -0.63 15.05
N CYS A 169 14.23 0.35 15.57
CA CYS A 169 14.06 1.77 15.25
C CYS A 169 14.87 2.19 14.01
#